data_0176f94d155bc0c181c59667afa86d08
#
_entry.id   0176f94d155bc0c181c59667afa86d08
#
_cell.length_a   1.000
_cell.length_b   1.000
_cell.length_c   1.000
_cell.angle_alpha   90.00
_cell.angle_beta   90.00
_cell.angle_gamma   90.00
#
_symmetry.space_group_name_H-M   'P 1'
#
loop_
_entity.id
_entity.type
_entity.pdbx_description
1 polymer ?
#
loop_
_entity_poly.entity_id
_entity_poly.type
_entity_poly.pdbx_seq_one_letter_code
_entity_poly.pdbx_strand_id
1 'polypeptide(L)'
;MQDLNYELKQLCARNRDGSFATQHDRERILTLIANQLREMGFVNMHVQSLKPKHVEKLVERWKAEGLSTGTLKNRMTELRWWAEKNGKANVVAKSNDAYGIADRRYVTNVSKARQLTSGDLAQVTDPYTRMSLRLQATFGLRRKESIKIQPAWEDRGDTLMIKASWGKGRRAREIPIRNTEQRRVLDEAKHFAGKGNLIPADRSYVEQLHRFDYQCDRAGIHRVHGHRHQYAQERYRELTGWSAPAVGGPRRHLVPQGQLGQRPSRPRDPDSQCRATPRSG
;
A
#
# COMPACT_ATOMS: atom_id res chain seq x y z
N MET A 1 -20.86 -20.00 25.90
CA MET A 1 -19.39 -20.11 25.77
C MET A 1 -18.94 -19.08 24.73
N GLN A 2 -18.13 -18.10 25.14
CA GLN A 2 -17.66 -17.07 24.19
C GLN A 2 -16.65 -17.73 23.26
N ASP A 3 -16.86 -17.59 21.95
CA ASP A 3 -15.95 -18.10 20.93
C ASP A 3 -14.70 -17.20 20.86
N LEU A 4 -13.52 -17.79 20.61
CA LEU A 4 -12.27 -17.07 20.42
C LEU A 4 -12.39 -15.93 19.38
N ASN A 5 -13.18 -16.16 18.32
CA ASN A 5 -13.46 -15.12 17.33
C ASN A 5 -14.14 -13.90 17.93
N TYR A 6 -15.12 -14.11 18.80
CA TYR A 6 -15.82 -13.02 19.48
C TYR A 6 -14.86 -12.25 20.39
N GLU A 7 -14.07 -12.96 21.20
CA GLU A 7 -13.11 -12.32 22.12
C GLU A 7 -12.01 -11.54 21.37
N LEU A 8 -11.51 -12.05 20.24
CA LEU A 8 -10.56 -11.35 19.39
C LEU A 8 -11.14 -10.10 18.74
N LYS A 9 -12.40 -10.14 18.31
CA LYS A 9 -13.11 -8.94 17.83
C LYS A 9 -13.24 -7.88 18.94
N GLN A 10 -13.57 -8.29 20.15
CA GLN A 10 -13.62 -7.39 21.31
C GLN A 10 -12.21 -6.80 21.61
N LEU A 11 -11.16 -7.62 21.52
CA LEU A 11 -9.79 -7.16 21.70
C LEU A 11 -9.42 -6.10 20.64
N CYS A 12 -9.75 -6.32 19.37
CA CYS A 12 -9.57 -5.35 18.28
C CYS A 12 -10.38 -4.06 18.51
N ALA A 13 -11.62 -4.17 18.94
CA ALA A 13 -12.49 -3.01 19.19
C ALA A 13 -11.99 -2.11 20.33
N ARG A 14 -11.37 -2.70 21.35
CA ARG A 14 -10.78 -1.99 22.49
C ARG A 14 -9.41 -1.38 22.17
N ASN A 15 -8.67 -1.91 21.18
CA ASN A 15 -7.31 -1.52 20.84
C ASN A 15 -7.24 -1.07 19.38
N ARG A 16 -7.63 0.17 19.11
CA ARG A 16 -7.73 0.75 17.77
C ARG A 16 -6.39 1.30 17.25
N ASP A 17 -5.31 0.54 17.39
CA ASP A 17 -3.98 0.94 16.92
C ASP A 17 -3.90 0.99 15.40
N GLY A 18 -3.30 2.03 14.86
CA GLY A 18 -3.04 2.19 13.44
C GLY A 18 -4.20 2.80 12.65
N SER A 19 -4.13 2.72 11.33
CA SER A 19 -5.17 3.22 10.43
C SER A 19 -6.39 2.30 10.41
N PHE A 20 -7.55 2.80 9.96
CA PHE A 20 -8.74 1.96 9.76
C PHE A 20 -8.46 0.72 8.92
N ALA A 21 -7.66 0.83 7.85
CA ALA A 21 -7.27 -0.32 7.03
C ALA A 21 -6.43 -1.33 7.83
N THR A 22 -5.51 -0.86 8.67
CA THR A 22 -4.71 -1.73 9.55
C THR A 22 -5.59 -2.45 10.56
N GLN A 23 -6.56 -1.75 11.17
CA GLN A 23 -7.49 -2.34 12.13
C GLN A 23 -8.36 -3.42 11.46
N HIS A 24 -8.91 -3.14 10.29
CA HIS A 24 -9.71 -4.10 9.51
C HIS A 24 -8.89 -5.33 9.09
N ASP A 25 -7.66 -5.12 8.56
CA ASP A 25 -6.79 -6.24 8.18
C ASP A 25 -6.39 -7.09 9.40
N ARG A 26 -6.14 -6.48 10.55
CA ARG A 26 -5.88 -7.17 11.80
C ARG A 26 -7.04 -8.07 12.21
N GLU A 27 -8.25 -7.51 12.28
CA GLU A 27 -9.44 -8.28 12.65
C GLU A 27 -9.65 -9.45 11.70
N ARG A 28 -9.52 -9.23 10.39
CA ARG A 28 -9.63 -10.29 9.38
C ARG A 28 -8.58 -11.39 9.56
N ILE A 29 -7.32 -11.03 9.83
CA ILE A 29 -6.24 -12.00 10.04
C ILE A 29 -6.42 -12.76 11.34
N LEU A 30 -6.82 -12.11 12.43
CA LEU A 30 -7.05 -12.77 13.71
C LEU A 30 -8.26 -13.69 13.65
N THR A 31 -9.34 -13.32 12.94
CA THR A 31 -10.48 -14.21 12.66
C THR A 31 -10.04 -15.45 11.89
N LEU A 32 -9.21 -15.30 10.86
CA LEU A 32 -8.64 -16.43 10.12
C LEU A 32 -7.83 -17.35 11.05
N ILE A 33 -6.97 -16.78 11.90
CA ILE A 33 -6.14 -17.51 12.86
C ILE A 33 -7.01 -18.30 13.84
N ALA A 34 -8.07 -17.70 14.39
CA ALA A 34 -9.00 -18.38 15.31
C ALA A 34 -9.68 -19.58 14.64
N ASN A 35 -10.14 -19.41 13.40
CA ASN A 35 -10.76 -20.50 12.64
C ASN A 35 -9.74 -21.63 12.38
N GLN A 36 -8.52 -21.31 11.99
CA GLN A 36 -7.48 -22.29 11.75
C GLN A 36 -7.08 -23.03 13.03
N LEU A 37 -7.02 -22.38 14.18
CA LEU A 37 -6.80 -23.03 15.46
C LEU A 37 -7.92 -24.02 15.79
N ARG A 38 -9.19 -23.63 15.58
CA ARG A 38 -10.33 -24.51 15.77
C ARG A 38 -10.28 -25.75 14.85
N GLU A 39 -9.96 -25.55 13.57
CA GLU A 39 -9.80 -26.64 12.59
C GLU A 39 -8.68 -27.62 12.97
N MET A 40 -7.64 -27.14 13.65
CA MET A 40 -6.54 -27.97 14.17
C MET A 40 -6.85 -28.64 15.52
N GLY A 41 -8.11 -28.59 15.99
CA GLY A 41 -8.57 -29.23 17.22
C GLY A 41 -8.36 -28.39 18.49
N PHE A 42 -7.89 -27.16 18.41
CA PHE A 42 -7.81 -26.25 19.56
C PHE A 42 -9.19 -25.60 19.81
N VAL A 43 -10.14 -26.41 20.25
CA VAL A 43 -11.47 -25.99 20.62
C VAL A 43 -11.49 -25.35 22.01
N ASN A 44 -12.52 -24.56 22.34
CA ASN A 44 -12.66 -23.89 23.64
C ASN A 44 -11.49 -22.98 24.05
N MET A 45 -10.80 -22.40 23.08
CA MET A 45 -9.78 -21.41 23.35
C MET A 45 -10.39 -20.05 23.69
N HIS A 46 -9.81 -19.39 24.69
CA HIS A 46 -10.02 -17.98 25.02
C HIS A 46 -8.90 -17.10 24.51
N VAL A 47 -9.14 -15.80 24.40
CA VAL A 47 -8.14 -14.83 23.97
C VAL A 47 -6.85 -14.89 24.79
N GLN A 48 -6.95 -15.27 26.08
CA GLN A 48 -5.80 -15.47 26.98
C GLN A 48 -5.13 -16.82 26.85
N SER A 49 -5.68 -17.79 26.09
CA SER A 49 -5.18 -19.15 26.00
C SER A 49 -3.99 -19.33 25.03
N LEU A 50 -3.53 -18.26 24.39
CA LEU A 50 -2.41 -18.34 23.44
C LEU A 50 -1.16 -18.89 24.14
N LYS A 51 -0.54 -19.90 23.52
CA LYS A 51 0.69 -20.60 23.97
C LYS A 51 1.64 -20.82 22.80
N PRO A 52 2.96 -21.03 23.03
CA PRO A 52 3.94 -21.28 21.96
C PRO A 52 3.51 -22.39 21.00
N LYS A 53 2.98 -23.50 21.50
CA LYS A 53 2.51 -24.63 20.67
C LYS A 53 1.46 -24.22 19.62
N HIS A 54 0.61 -23.24 19.92
CA HIS A 54 -0.40 -22.75 18.96
C HIS A 54 0.26 -21.97 17.83
N VAL A 55 1.27 -21.16 18.15
CA VAL A 55 2.04 -20.38 17.18
C VAL A 55 2.82 -21.31 16.25
N GLU A 56 3.49 -22.32 16.81
CA GLU A 56 4.24 -23.34 16.06
C GLU A 56 3.34 -24.08 15.08
N LYS A 57 2.20 -24.59 15.54
CA LYS A 57 1.22 -25.30 14.68
C LYS A 57 0.64 -24.43 13.58
N LEU A 58 0.38 -23.14 13.84
CA LEU A 58 -0.03 -22.21 12.81
C LEU A 58 1.05 -21.99 11.76
N VAL A 59 2.31 -21.81 12.19
CA VAL A 59 3.43 -21.62 11.26
C VAL A 59 3.70 -22.88 10.43
N GLU A 60 3.66 -24.07 11.04
CA GLU A 60 3.76 -25.37 10.33
C GLU A 60 2.69 -25.45 9.23
N ARG A 61 1.43 -25.21 9.58
CA ARG A 61 0.31 -25.20 8.64
C ARG A 61 0.55 -24.21 7.49
N TRP A 62 0.92 -22.96 7.80
CA TRP A 62 1.12 -21.93 6.79
C TRP A 62 2.27 -22.22 5.84
N LYS A 63 3.31 -22.90 6.32
CA LYS A 63 4.41 -23.40 5.49
C LYS A 63 3.93 -24.55 4.58
N ALA A 64 3.15 -25.47 5.12
CA ALA A 64 2.57 -26.58 4.35
C ALA A 64 1.59 -26.10 3.27
N GLU A 65 0.84 -25.01 3.55
CA GLU A 65 -0.01 -24.31 2.57
C GLU A 65 0.78 -23.55 1.50
N GLY A 66 2.11 -23.51 1.56
CA GLY A 66 2.97 -22.82 0.58
C GLY A 66 2.84 -21.29 0.61
N LEU A 67 2.45 -20.70 1.74
CA LEU A 67 2.24 -19.27 1.84
C LEU A 67 3.53 -18.48 1.63
N SER A 68 3.42 -17.35 0.94
CA SER A 68 4.56 -16.46 0.71
C SER A 68 5.15 -15.97 2.05
N THR A 69 6.47 -15.76 2.08
CA THR A 69 7.18 -15.15 3.21
C THR A 69 6.52 -13.83 3.67
N GLY A 70 6.01 -13.05 2.70
CA GLY A 70 5.30 -11.82 2.99
C GLY A 70 4.02 -12.03 3.79
N THR A 71 3.25 -13.05 3.43
CA THR A 71 2.01 -13.45 4.11
C THR A 71 2.30 -13.97 5.51
N LEU A 72 3.31 -14.85 5.64
CA LEU A 72 3.75 -15.37 6.93
C LEU A 72 4.14 -14.23 7.89
N LYS A 73 4.99 -13.31 7.45
CA LYS A 73 5.42 -12.16 8.27
C LYS A 73 4.25 -11.25 8.68
N ASN A 74 3.28 -11.04 7.81
CA ASN A 74 2.07 -10.28 8.17
C ASN A 74 1.25 -10.99 9.25
N ARG A 75 1.00 -12.30 9.10
CA ARG A 75 0.26 -13.08 10.11
C ARG A 75 1.01 -13.11 11.46
N MET A 76 2.33 -13.27 11.44
CA MET A 76 3.17 -13.20 12.64
C MET A 76 3.11 -11.84 13.34
N THR A 77 2.96 -10.75 12.59
CA THR A 77 2.77 -9.42 13.17
C THR A 77 1.48 -9.35 14.00
N GLU A 78 0.39 -9.91 13.51
CA GLU A 78 -0.89 -9.89 14.22
C GLU A 78 -0.90 -10.89 15.40
N LEU A 79 -0.18 -12.02 15.32
CA LEU A 79 0.03 -12.90 16.48
C LEU A 79 0.82 -12.22 17.59
N ARG A 80 1.88 -11.45 17.25
CA ARG A 80 2.64 -10.68 18.24
C ARG A 80 1.77 -9.59 18.86
N TRP A 81 0.98 -8.89 18.06
CA TRP A 81 0.02 -7.91 18.56
C TRP A 81 -0.99 -8.55 19.51
N TRP A 82 -1.56 -9.71 19.17
CA TRP A 82 -2.47 -10.45 20.06
C TRP A 82 -1.79 -10.82 21.37
N ALA A 83 -0.60 -11.40 21.32
CA ALA A 83 0.19 -11.77 22.51
C ALA A 83 0.49 -10.55 23.39
N GLU A 84 0.91 -9.44 22.79
CA GLU A 84 1.21 -8.18 23.48
C GLU A 84 -0.02 -7.61 24.21
N LYS A 85 -1.17 -7.54 23.53
CA LYS A 85 -2.41 -7.00 24.13
C LYS A 85 -2.96 -7.86 25.28
N ASN A 86 -2.52 -9.09 25.40
CA ASN A 86 -2.85 -9.99 26.51
C ASN A 86 -1.73 -10.12 27.56
N GLY A 87 -0.70 -9.27 27.53
CA GLY A 87 0.41 -9.34 28.47
C GLY A 87 1.30 -10.58 28.31
N LYS A 88 1.26 -11.26 27.15
CA LYS A 88 1.96 -12.52 26.87
C LYS A 88 2.95 -12.38 25.71
N ALA A 89 3.63 -11.24 25.58
CA ALA A 89 4.55 -10.98 24.49
C ALA A 89 5.65 -12.03 24.31
N ASN A 90 6.01 -12.75 25.38
CA ASN A 90 7.00 -13.83 25.36
C ASN A 90 6.53 -15.12 24.70
N VAL A 91 5.22 -15.30 24.46
CA VAL A 91 4.66 -16.49 23.81
C VAL A 91 5.00 -16.55 22.32
N VAL A 92 5.23 -15.39 21.70
CA VAL A 92 5.62 -15.30 20.28
C VAL A 92 7.02 -14.73 20.18
N ALA A 93 7.96 -15.50 19.64
CA ALA A 93 9.33 -15.04 19.48
C ALA A 93 9.42 -13.73 18.69
N LYS A 94 10.32 -12.84 19.09
CA LYS A 94 10.52 -11.53 18.45
C LYS A 94 11.00 -11.66 17.01
N SER A 95 11.97 -12.57 16.75
CA SER A 95 12.47 -12.86 15.40
C SER A 95 11.59 -13.89 14.67
N ASN A 96 11.46 -13.71 13.37
CA ASN A 96 10.83 -14.69 12.48
C ASN A 96 11.74 -15.88 12.21
N ASP A 97 13.06 -15.73 12.40
CA ASP A 97 14.05 -16.80 12.21
C ASP A 97 13.83 -17.94 13.19
N ALA A 98 13.35 -17.64 14.42
CA ALA A 98 12.98 -18.66 15.41
C ALA A 98 11.91 -19.64 14.88
N TYR A 99 11.17 -19.26 13.87
CA TYR A 99 10.17 -20.09 13.19
C TYR A 99 10.65 -20.55 11.81
N GLY A 100 11.91 -20.32 11.44
CA GLY A 100 12.44 -20.63 10.11
C GLY A 100 11.68 -19.92 8.98
N ILE A 101 11.23 -18.70 9.21
CA ILE A 101 10.59 -17.83 8.21
C ILE A 101 11.68 -16.92 7.61
N ALA A 102 12.04 -17.18 6.36
CA ALA A 102 13.09 -16.47 5.64
C ALA A 102 12.82 -14.96 5.52
N ASP A 103 13.83 -14.20 5.15
CA ASP A 103 13.67 -12.78 4.88
C ASP A 103 12.89 -12.49 3.62
N ARG A 104 12.15 -11.36 3.64
CA ARG A 104 11.36 -10.92 2.51
C ARG A 104 12.26 -10.38 1.40
N ARG A 105 12.13 -10.96 0.22
CA ARG A 105 12.84 -10.48 -0.96
C ARG A 105 12.11 -9.28 -1.56
N TYR A 106 12.61 -8.07 -1.34
CA TYR A 106 11.96 -6.83 -1.79
C TYR A 106 12.29 -6.50 -3.25
N VAL A 107 13.50 -6.84 -3.72
CA VAL A 107 13.97 -6.57 -5.07
C VAL A 107 14.10 -7.89 -5.82
N THR A 108 13.24 -8.09 -6.81
CA THR A 108 13.24 -9.32 -7.62
C THR A 108 13.88 -9.12 -9.00
N ASN A 109 14.12 -7.88 -9.41
CA ASN A 109 14.53 -7.49 -10.78
C ASN A 109 13.62 -8.08 -11.88
N VAL A 110 12.37 -8.34 -11.56
CA VAL A 110 11.34 -8.76 -12.51
C VAL A 110 10.35 -7.62 -12.68
N SER A 111 10.13 -7.22 -13.92
CA SER A 111 9.19 -6.15 -14.22
C SER A 111 7.76 -6.55 -13.84
N LYS A 112 7.12 -5.67 -13.09
CA LYS A 112 5.68 -5.72 -12.79
C LYS A 112 4.92 -4.62 -13.51
N ALA A 113 5.58 -3.96 -14.47
CA ALA A 113 4.98 -2.90 -15.26
C ALA A 113 3.81 -3.44 -16.08
N ARG A 114 2.79 -2.60 -16.23
CA ARG A 114 1.62 -2.83 -17.08
C ARG A 114 1.34 -1.55 -17.83
N GLN A 115 1.28 -1.64 -19.14
CA GLN A 115 0.85 -0.54 -19.97
C GLN A 115 -0.67 -0.46 -19.95
N LEU A 116 -1.22 0.74 -19.89
CA LEU A 116 -2.64 1.01 -20.04
C LEU A 116 -2.87 1.38 -21.50
N THR A 117 -3.66 0.58 -22.22
CA THR A 117 -3.97 0.81 -23.63
C THR A 117 -5.27 1.59 -23.82
N SER A 118 -5.48 2.16 -25.00
CA SER A 118 -6.77 2.76 -25.36
C SER A 118 -7.89 1.72 -25.39
N GLY A 119 -7.57 0.48 -25.79
CA GLY A 119 -8.50 -0.64 -25.75
C GLY A 119 -8.95 -0.99 -24.33
N ASP A 120 -8.03 -1.01 -23.37
CA ASP A 120 -8.37 -1.20 -21.93
C ASP A 120 -9.34 -0.13 -21.47
N LEU A 121 -9.04 1.13 -21.77
CA LEU A 121 -9.86 2.27 -21.37
C LEU A 121 -11.25 2.26 -22.01
N ALA A 122 -11.37 1.76 -23.24
CA ALA A 122 -12.65 1.65 -23.95
C ALA A 122 -13.60 0.66 -23.26
N GLN A 123 -13.07 -0.39 -22.60
CA GLN A 123 -13.86 -1.36 -21.85
C GLN A 123 -14.35 -0.84 -20.49
N VAL A 124 -13.76 0.24 -19.97
CA VAL A 124 -14.16 0.86 -18.69
C VAL A 124 -15.30 1.82 -18.94
N THR A 125 -16.50 1.48 -18.52
CA THR A 125 -17.71 2.32 -18.75
C THR A 125 -17.86 3.47 -17.74
N ASP A 126 -17.38 3.30 -16.51
CA ASP A 126 -17.43 4.34 -15.48
C ASP A 126 -16.39 5.44 -15.74
N PRO A 127 -16.80 6.69 -16.00
CA PRO A 127 -15.87 7.76 -16.37
C PRO A 127 -14.91 8.15 -15.23
N TYR A 128 -15.33 8.03 -13.96
CA TYR A 128 -14.47 8.29 -12.81
C TYR A 128 -13.35 7.27 -12.69
N THR A 129 -13.66 5.99 -12.89
CA THR A 129 -12.67 4.91 -12.94
C THR A 129 -11.71 5.11 -14.10
N ARG A 130 -12.22 5.46 -15.28
CA ARG A 130 -11.39 5.71 -16.48
C ARG A 130 -10.40 6.85 -16.24
N MET A 131 -10.85 7.97 -15.67
CA MET A 131 -9.98 9.10 -15.34
C MET A 131 -8.94 8.72 -14.26
N SER A 132 -9.35 7.99 -13.23
CA SER A 132 -8.42 7.48 -12.19
C SER A 132 -7.33 6.58 -12.79
N LEU A 133 -7.65 5.70 -13.72
CA LEU A 133 -6.67 4.84 -14.40
C LEU A 133 -5.68 5.66 -15.24
N ARG A 134 -6.17 6.64 -16.00
CA ARG A 134 -5.32 7.55 -16.78
C ARG A 134 -4.33 8.29 -15.87
N LEU A 135 -4.79 8.84 -14.75
CA LEU A 135 -3.92 9.52 -13.78
C LEU A 135 -2.90 8.56 -13.14
N GLN A 136 -3.27 7.30 -12.88
CA GLN A 136 -2.31 6.30 -12.41
C GLN A 136 -1.20 6.02 -13.43
N ALA A 137 -1.55 5.88 -14.69
CA ALA A 137 -0.59 5.64 -15.77
C ALA A 137 0.30 6.87 -16.00
N THR A 138 -0.28 8.06 -16.09
CA THR A 138 0.39 9.30 -16.48
C THR A 138 1.28 9.90 -15.38
N PHE A 139 0.90 9.78 -14.10
CA PHE A 139 1.60 10.36 -12.94
C PHE A 139 2.12 9.32 -11.95
N GLY A 140 1.91 8.04 -12.21
CA GLY A 140 2.29 6.98 -11.28
C GLY A 140 1.56 7.07 -9.95
N LEU A 141 0.32 7.53 -9.91
CA LEU A 141 -0.47 7.63 -8.70
C LEU A 141 -0.82 6.23 -8.15
N ARG A 142 -0.97 6.12 -6.83
CA ARG A 142 -1.60 4.95 -6.24
C ARG A 142 -3.11 5.01 -6.45
N ARG A 143 -3.79 3.86 -6.49
CA ARG A 143 -5.25 3.79 -6.65
C ARG A 143 -6.00 4.74 -5.69
N LYS A 144 -5.67 4.72 -4.40
CA LYS A 144 -6.28 5.64 -3.43
C LYS A 144 -6.03 7.11 -3.75
N GLU A 145 -4.81 7.44 -4.19
CA GLU A 145 -4.43 8.80 -4.57
C GLU A 145 -5.25 9.26 -5.77
N SER A 146 -5.35 8.44 -6.82
CA SER A 146 -6.06 8.79 -8.06
C SER A 146 -7.58 8.91 -7.88
N ILE A 147 -8.19 8.17 -6.95
CA ILE A 147 -9.62 8.29 -6.64
C ILE A 147 -9.90 9.55 -5.80
N LYS A 148 -9.02 9.87 -4.84
CA LYS A 148 -9.21 11.00 -3.91
C LYS A 148 -8.65 12.33 -4.41
N ILE A 149 -7.91 12.33 -5.52
CA ILE A 149 -7.29 13.53 -6.07
C ILE A 149 -8.32 14.65 -6.25
N GLN A 150 -7.93 15.87 -5.89
CA GLN A 150 -8.64 17.11 -6.17
C GLN A 150 -7.81 17.90 -7.19
N PRO A 151 -8.00 17.64 -8.51
CA PRO A 151 -7.05 18.11 -9.52
C PRO A 151 -6.88 19.64 -9.53
N ALA A 152 -7.97 20.39 -9.30
CA ALA A 152 -7.92 21.85 -9.26
C ALA A 152 -7.07 22.39 -8.09
N TRP A 153 -7.06 21.68 -6.94
CA TRP A 153 -6.28 22.08 -5.78
C TRP A 153 -4.83 21.61 -5.85
N GLU A 154 -4.59 20.43 -6.45
CA GLU A 154 -3.28 19.77 -6.43
C GLU A 154 -2.39 20.19 -7.60
N ASP A 155 -2.95 20.82 -8.63
CA ASP A 155 -2.20 21.43 -9.72
C ASP A 155 -1.51 22.71 -9.21
N ARG A 156 -0.17 22.71 -9.25
CA ARG A 156 0.69 23.84 -8.87
C ARG A 156 1.46 24.42 -10.06
N GLY A 157 0.90 24.34 -11.27
CA GLY A 157 1.58 24.73 -12.51
C GLY A 157 2.53 23.65 -12.97
N ASP A 158 3.79 23.73 -12.61
CA ASP A 158 4.82 22.78 -13.04
C ASP A 158 4.87 21.48 -12.23
N THR A 159 4.07 21.37 -11.17
CA THR A 159 4.05 20.20 -10.29
C THR A 159 2.62 19.81 -9.90
N LEU A 160 2.42 18.51 -9.73
CA LEU A 160 1.23 17.93 -9.12
C LEU A 160 1.54 17.58 -7.66
N MET A 161 0.89 18.26 -6.72
CA MET A 161 1.04 18.07 -5.27
C MET A 161 0.11 16.97 -4.78
N ILE A 162 0.62 15.91 -4.18
CA ILE A 162 -0.20 14.85 -3.56
C ILE A 162 -0.25 15.06 -2.05
N LYS A 163 -1.47 15.22 -1.52
CA LYS A 163 -1.71 15.44 -0.08
C LYS A 163 -1.12 14.31 0.78
N ALA A 164 -0.52 14.70 1.90
CA ALA A 164 0.06 13.77 2.87
C ALA A 164 -0.95 12.72 3.39
N SER A 165 -2.19 13.12 3.63
CA SER A 165 -3.27 12.25 4.13
C SER A 165 -3.66 11.11 3.18
N TRP A 166 -3.34 11.23 1.89
CA TRP A 166 -3.63 10.21 0.88
C TRP A 166 -2.43 9.31 0.60
N GLY A 167 -1.22 9.82 0.88
CA GLY A 167 0.02 9.10 0.70
C GLY A 167 0.25 8.01 1.76
N LYS A 168 0.97 6.94 1.40
CA LYS A 168 1.45 5.96 2.36
C LYS A 168 2.45 6.63 3.32
N GLY A 169 2.22 6.48 4.63
CA GLY A 169 3.07 7.07 5.67
C GLY A 169 2.84 8.57 5.89
N ARG A 170 1.69 9.11 5.46
CA ARG A 170 1.30 10.53 5.63
C ARG A 170 2.37 11.51 5.13
N ARG A 171 3.01 11.20 3.99
CA ARG A 171 4.01 12.08 3.36
C ARG A 171 3.43 12.70 2.10
N ALA A 172 3.42 14.01 2.04
CA ALA A 172 3.16 14.74 0.81
C ALA A 172 4.26 14.45 -0.20
N ARG A 173 3.96 14.55 -1.48
CA ARG A 173 4.95 14.46 -2.54
C ARG A 173 4.55 15.32 -3.72
N GLU A 174 5.54 15.84 -4.39
CA GLU A 174 5.42 16.57 -5.63
C GLU A 174 5.83 15.69 -6.81
N ILE A 175 5.08 15.78 -7.88
CA ILE A 175 5.33 15.08 -9.13
C ILE A 175 5.49 16.15 -10.22
N PRO A 176 6.68 16.32 -10.80
CA PRO A 176 6.87 17.28 -11.89
C PRO A 176 5.99 16.94 -13.10
N ILE A 177 5.37 17.96 -13.68
CA ILE A 177 4.66 17.88 -14.95
C ILE A 177 5.71 18.15 -16.05
N ARG A 178 6.01 17.15 -16.86
CA ARG A 178 7.21 17.11 -17.72
C ARG A 178 6.91 17.20 -19.19
N ASN A 179 5.66 16.97 -19.58
CA ASN A 179 5.28 16.92 -20.98
C ASN A 179 3.81 17.35 -21.17
N THR A 180 3.47 17.61 -22.42
CA THR A 180 2.14 18.05 -22.84
C THR A 180 1.05 17.03 -22.53
N GLU A 181 1.34 15.72 -22.59
CA GLU A 181 0.37 14.69 -22.28
C GLU A 181 0.00 14.70 -20.78
N GLN A 182 0.98 14.85 -19.89
CA GLN A 182 0.70 15.02 -18.45
C GLN A 182 -0.15 16.25 -18.18
N ARG A 183 0.15 17.37 -18.83
CA ARG A 183 -0.63 18.60 -18.70
C ARG A 183 -2.07 18.36 -19.19
N ARG A 184 -2.22 17.78 -20.39
CA ARG A 184 -3.54 17.50 -20.98
C ARG A 184 -4.40 16.61 -20.10
N VAL A 185 -3.85 15.50 -19.58
CA VAL A 185 -4.57 14.58 -18.69
C VAL A 185 -4.98 15.27 -17.39
N LEU A 186 -4.12 16.12 -16.83
CA LEU A 186 -4.45 16.87 -15.61
C LEU A 186 -5.54 17.92 -15.86
N ASP A 187 -5.49 18.63 -16.97
CA ASP A 187 -6.49 19.64 -17.33
C ASP A 187 -7.85 18.99 -17.62
N GLU A 188 -7.87 17.84 -18.28
CA GLU A 188 -9.09 17.03 -18.44
C GLU A 188 -9.64 16.57 -17.08
N ALA A 189 -8.76 16.13 -16.16
CA ALA A 189 -9.18 15.75 -14.82
C ALA A 189 -9.74 16.93 -14.02
N LYS A 190 -9.16 18.13 -14.17
CA LYS A 190 -9.69 19.38 -13.57
C LYS A 190 -11.08 19.71 -14.10
N HIS A 191 -11.23 19.69 -15.42
CA HIS A 191 -12.52 19.94 -16.05
C HIS A 191 -13.57 18.92 -15.59
N PHE A 192 -13.22 17.66 -15.54
CA PHE A 192 -14.10 16.57 -15.14
C PHE A 192 -14.52 16.64 -13.66
N ALA A 193 -13.57 16.88 -12.74
CA ALA A 193 -13.82 16.94 -11.30
C ALA A 193 -14.33 18.31 -10.80
N GLY A 194 -14.15 19.36 -11.59
CA GLY A 194 -14.43 20.72 -11.15
C GLY A 194 -13.64 21.08 -9.89
N LYS A 195 -14.34 21.57 -8.87
CA LYS A 195 -13.76 21.85 -7.54
C LYS A 195 -13.66 20.60 -6.64
N GLY A 196 -14.21 19.48 -7.07
CA GLY A 196 -14.31 18.23 -6.30
C GLY A 196 -13.11 17.29 -6.52
N ASN A 197 -13.37 16.04 -6.19
CA ASN A 197 -12.46 14.91 -6.38
C ASN A 197 -13.02 13.93 -7.42
N LEU A 198 -12.31 12.81 -7.65
CA LEU A 198 -12.78 11.75 -8.56
C LEU A 198 -13.68 10.72 -7.85
N ILE A 199 -14.53 11.19 -6.95
CA ILE A 199 -15.61 10.43 -6.33
C ILE A 199 -16.91 11.16 -6.67
N PRO A 200 -17.89 10.52 -7.34
CA PRO A 200 -19.20 11.13 -7.58
C PRO A 200 -19.85 11.61 -6.29
N ALA A 201 -20.66 12.66 -6.36
CA ALA A 201 -21.32 13.24 -5.18
C ALA A 201 -22.29 12.26 -4.48
N ASP A 202 -22.82 11.30 -5.23
CA ASP A 202 -23.74 10.25 -4.76
C ASP A 202 -23.02 9.03 -4.14
N ARG A 203 -21.68 9.06 -4.04
CA ARG A 203 -20.90 7.91 -3.57
C ARG A 203 -19.91 8.29 -2.48
N SER A 204 -19.74 7.38 -1.54
CA SER A 204 -18.61 7.37 -0.62
C SER A 204 -17.33 6.89 -1.31
N TYR A 205 -16.18 7.13 -0.68
CA TYR A 205 -14.90 6.58 -1.16
C TYR A 205 -14.91 5.05 -1.26
N VAL A 206 -15.57 4.36 -0.34
CA VAL A 206 -15.61 2.89 -0.33
C VAL A 206 -16.42 2.37 -1.51
N GLU A 207 -17.58 2.97 -1.79
CA GLU A 207 -18.42 2.62 -2.95
C GLU A 207 -17.70 2.89 -4.27
N GLN A 208 -17.01 4.03 -4.40
CA GLN A 208 -16.21 4.32 -5.60
C GLN A 208 -15.01 3.37 -5.73
N LEU A 209 -14.41 2.94 -4.62
CA LEU A 209 -13.34 1.94 -4.63
C LEU A 209 -13.85 0.58 -5.14
N HIS A 210 -15.02 0.12 -4.64
CA HIS A 210 -15.65 -1.11 -5.13
C HIS A 210 -16.05 -0.98 -6.60
N ARG A 211 -16.58 0.18 -6.99
CA ARG A 211 -16.91 0.45 -8.40
C ARG A 211 -15.68 0.40 -9.28
N PHE A 212 -14.57 1.00 -8.84
CA PHE A 212 -13.28 0.94 -9.52
C PHE A 212 -12.80 -0.51 -9.71
N ASP A 213 -12.82 -1.32 -8.64
CA ASP A 213 -12.38 -2.72 -8.71
C ASP A 213 -13.28 -3.53 -9.66
N TYR A 214 -14.61 -3.39 -9.56
CA TYR A 214 -15.56 -4.04 -10.45
C TYR A 214 -15.33 -3.67 -11.92
N GLN A 215 -15.11 -2.39 -12.23
CA GLN A 215 -14.88 -1.93 -13.60
C GLN A 215 -13.55 -2.46 -14.15
N CYS A 216 -12.50 -2.50 -13.35
CA CYS A 216 -11.21 -3.06 -13.73
C CYS A 216 -11.32 -4.57 -14.00
N ASP A 217 -11.97 -5.32 -13.12
CA ASP A 217 -12.16 -6.77 -13.29
C ASP A 217 -12.97 -7.07 -14.54
N ARG A 218 -14.07 -6.35 -14.78
CA ARG A 218 -14.90 -6.51 -15.97
C ARG A 218 -14.15 -6.18 -17.26
N ALA A 219 -13.25 -5.19 -17.22
CA ALA A 219 -12.43 -4.79 -18.37
C ALA A 219 -11.16 -5.65 -18.53
N GLY A 220 -10.95 -6.68 -17.70
CA GLY A 220 -9.74 -7.50 -17.71
C GLY A 220 -8.46 -6.75 -17.28
N ILE A 221 -8.60 -5.60 -16.63
CA ILE A 221 -7.48 -4.77 -16.17
C ILE A 221 -7.04 -5.28 -14.79
N HIS A 222 -6.14 -6.25 -14.80
CA HIS A 222 -5.60 -6.80 -13.55
C HIS A 222 -4.29 -6.12 -13.15
N ARG A 223 -3.99 -6.14 -11.83
CA ARG A 223 -2.74 -5.62 -11.28
C ARG A 223 -2.50 -4.14 -11.60
N VAL A 224 -3.51 -3.30 -11.44
CA VAL A 224 -3.48 -1.85 -11.74
C VAL A 224 -2.26 -1.10 -11.15
N HIS A 225 -1.65 -1.60 -10.05
CA HIS A 225 -0.40 -1.08 -9.52
C HIS A 225 0.76 -1.18 -10.52
N GLY A 226 0.64 -2.03 -11.54
CA GLY A 226 1.57 -2.17 -12.65
C GLY A 226 1.75 -0.88 -13.46
N HIS A 227 0.72 -0.04 -13.59
CA HIS A 227 0.82 1.27 -14.27
C HIS A 227 1.81 2.19 -13.55
N ARG A 228 1.85 2.16 -12.23
CA ARG A 228 2.84 2.88 -11.44
C ARG A 228 4.26 2.32 -11.63
N HIS A 229 4.41 1.01 -11.80
CA HIS A 229 5.71 0.42 -12.13
C HIS A 229 6.16 0.86 -13.52
N GLN A 230 5.26 0.91 -14.50
CA GLN A 230 5.54 1.42 -15.85
C GLN A 230 6.04 2.86 -15.78
N TYR A 231 5.28 3.75 -15.17
CA TYR A 231 5.67 5.14 -14.94
C TYR A 231 7.07 5.27 -14.28
N ALA A 232 7.32 4.47 -13.25
CA ALA A 232 8.59 4.52 -12.53
C ALA A 232 9.77 4.06 -13.39
N GLN A 233 9.60 3.06 -14.27
CA GLN A 233 10.61 2.58 -15.19
C GLN A 233 10.90 3.60 -16.30
N GLU A 234 9.87 4.22 -16.86
CA GLU A 234 9.99 5.32 -17.83
C GLU A 234 10.72 6.50 -17.21
N ARG A 235 10.30 6.91 -16.01
CA ARG A 235 10.94 8.00 -15.29
C ARG A 235 12.40 7.70 -14.95
N TYR A 236 12.73 6.47 -14.60
CA TYR A 236 14.09 6.05 -14.37
C TYR A 236 14.92 6.22 -15.64
N ARG A 237 14.42 5.76 -16.79
CA ARG A 237 15.10 5.89 -18.09
C ARG A 237 15.30 7.35 -18.50
N GLU A 238 14.30 8.20 -18.30
CA GLU A 238 14.44 9.64 -18.59
C GLU A 238 15.52 10.31 -17.74
N LEU A 239 15.61 9.96 -16.46
CA LEU A 239 16.56 10.57 -15.52
C LEU A 239 17.99 10.05 -15.68
N THR A 240 18.16 8.81 -16.14
CA THR A 240 19.47 8.14 -16.13
C THR A 240 19.98 7.78 -17.52
N GLY A 241 19.14 7.81 -18.54
CA GLY A 241 19.43 7.24 -19.85
C GLY A 241 19.43 5.70 -19.91
N TRP A 242 19.29 5.02 -18.78
CA TRP A 242 19.37 3.57 -18.66
C TRP A 242 18.00 2.93 -18.50
N SER A 243 17.84 1.73 -19.04
CA SER A 243 16.69 0.89 -18.67
C SER A 243 16.75 0.53 -17.19
N ALA A 244 15.58 0.41 -16.55
CA ALA A 244 15.54 -0.01 -15.15
C ALA A 244 16.04 -1.46 -14.98
N PRO A 245 16.69 -1.82 -13.85
CA PRO A 245 17.19 -3.18 -13.62
C PRO A 245 16.12 -4.28 -13.77
N ALA A 246 14.85 -3.95 -13.51
CA ALA A 246 13.72 -4.87 -13.67
C ALA A 246 13.41 -5.21 -15.14
N VAL A 247 13.95 -4.48 -16.11
CA VAL A 247 13.78 -4.68 -17.55
C VAL A 247 15.14 -4.84 -18.27
N GLY A 248 16.12 -5.41 -17.56
CA GLY A 248 17.42 -5.76 -18.13
C GLY A 248 18.49 -4.65 -18.08
N GLY A 249 18.17 -3.52 -17.47
CA GLY A 249 19.16 -2.45 -17.29
C GLY A 249 20.22 -2.78 -16.21
N PRO A 250 21.31 -2.00 -16.15
CA PRO A 250 22.39 -2.25 -15.21
C PRO A 250 21.92 -2.13 -13.76
N ARG A 251 22.48 -2.97 -12.88
CA ARG A 251 22.22 -2.88 -11.44
C ARG A 251 22.88 -1.61 -10.89
N ARG A 252 22.27 -1.00 -9.88
CA ARG A 252 22.70 0.28 -9.30
C ARG A 252 24.20 0.36 -8.97
N HIS A 253 24.80 -0.71 -8.48
CA HIS A 253 26.22 -0.78 -8.15
C HIS A 253 27.15 -0.82 -9.38
N LEU A 254 26.59 -1.04 -10.59
CA LEU A 254 27.32 -1.04 -11.85
C LEU A 254 27.21 0.30 -12.58
N VAL A 255 26.42 1.26 -12.08
CA VAL A 255 26.26 2.58 -12.67
C VAL A 255 27.23 3.55 -11.98
N PRO A 256 28.11 4.26 -12.70
CA PRO A 256 29.01 5.25 -12.12
C PRO A 256 28.24 6.29 -11.28
N GLN A 257 28.79 6.66 -10.13
CA GLN A 257 28.09 7.56 -9.17
C GLN A 257 27.75 8.93 -9.77
N GLY A 258 28.55 9.44 -10.71
CA GLY A 258 28.29 10.70 -11.40
C GLY A 258 27.14 10.67 -12.43
N GLN A 259 26.69 9.47 -12.85
CA GLN A 259 25.61 9.28 -13.82
C GLN A 259 24.26 8.94 -13.13
N LEU A 260 24.27 8.69 -11.83
CA LEU A 260 23.06 8.66 -11.03
C LEU A 260 22.64 10.12 -10.81
N GLY A 261 21.71 10.60 -11.64
CA GLY A 261 21.19 11.96 -11.55
C GLY A 261 20.94 12.36 -10.09
N GLN A 262 21.27 13.57 -9.75
CA GLN A 262 21.14 14.13 -8.41
C GLN A 262 19.76 13.76 -7.85
N ARG A 263 19.74 13.15 -6.66
CA ARG A 263 18.49 13.00 -5.93
C ARG A 263 17.87 14.38 -5.85
N PRO A 264 16.58 14.57 -6.20
CA PRO A 264 15.92 15.80 -5.88
C PRO A 264 16.13 16.01 -4.38
N SER A 265 16.70 17.16 -4.02
CA SER A 265 16.92 17.57 -2.64
C SER A 265 15.61 17.38 -1.90
N ARG A 266 15.64 16.68 -0.78
CA ARG A 266 14.45 16.58 0.10
C ARG A 266 14.00 18.00 0.39
N PRO A 267 12.73 18.36 0.19
CA PRO A 267 12.22 19.63 0.70
C PRO A 267 12.60 19.69 2.18
N ARG A 268 13.29 20.74 2.59
CA ARG A 268 13.56 21.00 4.01
C ARG A 268 12.19 21.18 4.66
N ASP A 269 11.97 20.44 5.73
CA ASP A 269 10.77 20.54 6.54
C ASP A 269 10.73 21.96 7.14
N PRO A 270 9.78 22.84 6.79
CA PRO A 270 9.75 24.20 7.31
C PRO A 270 9.57 24.23 8.84
N ASP A 271 9.11 23.14 9.45
CA ASP A 271 8.89 23.04 10.90
C ASP A 271 10.15 22.65 11.70
N SER A 272 11.29 22.40 11.04
CA SER A 272 12.51 22.04 11.78
C SER A 272 13.21 23.22 12.48
N GLN A 273 12.80 24.46 12.21
CA GLN A 273 13.39 25.66 12.81
C GLN A 273 12.70 26.15 14.11
N CYS A 274 11.54 25.59 14.48
CA CYS A 274 10.79 26.04 15.68
C CYS A 274 11.02 25.22 16.96
N ARG A 275 12.03 24.34 17.01
CA ARG A 275 12.33 23.55 18.23
C ARG A 275 13.69 23.85 18.86
N ALA A 276 14.09 25.09 18.89
CA ALA A 276 15.23 25.51 19.70
C ALA A 276 14.82 26.71 20.60
N THR A 277 14.04 26.44 21.64
CA THR A 277 13.98 27.33 22.77
C THR A 277 14.93 26.78 23.86
N PRO A 278 15.93 27.55 24.32
CA PRO A 278 16.75 27.12 25.42
C PRO A 278 15.91 27.21 26.71
N ARG A 279 15.92 26.14 27.50
CA ARG A 279 15.45 26.20 28.88
C ARG A 279 16.45 27.07 29.67
N SER A 280 16.02 28.26 30.00
CA SER A 280 16.69 29.10 30.99
C SER A 280 16.36 28.63 32.40
N GLY A 281 17.39 28.42 33.18
CA GLY A 281 17.53 28.61 34.63
C GLY A 281 16.58 27.92 35.59
#